data_559c5e707ebb4744eb19763b9c9bc4ef
#
_entry.id   559c5e707ebb4744eb19763b9c9bc4ef
#
_cell.length_a   1.000
_cell.length_b   1.000
_cell.length_c   1.000
_cell.angle_alpha   90.00
_cell.angle_beta   90.00
_cell.angle_gamma   90.00
#
_symmetry.space_group_name_H-M   'P 1'
#
loop_
_entity.id
_entity.type
_entity.pdbx_description
1 polymer ?
#
loop_
_entity_poly.entity_id
_entity_poly.type
_entity_poly.pdbx_seq_one_letter_code
_entity_poly.pdbx_strand_id
1 'polypeptide(L)'
;MQTLRTPDDRFADLPGYAFAPHYADIADSEGGTLRVHYLREGDPSAPVVLLMHGEPSWSYLYRTMIPVLTGAGLQVVAPDLVGFGRSDKPAERTDYTFARHVEWMRELLFDRLDLTDVNLVCQDWGGLIGLRLVGEHPGRFARVVAANTFLPTGDTNPGDAFFAWQKFSQEVEVFPTGVIVSGGCAKPVAPEVEAAYDAPFPDESYKSGARQFPLLVPSQPDDPAHDANVAAWVGLAAFDRPFLCAFSDSDPITKGADRNLKERIAGAQGQPHTTIVGGGHFLQEDCGEDLAAVVVSFVTDTP
;
A
#
# COMPACT_ATOMS: atom_id res chain seq x y z
N MET A 1 4.64 -2.18 -23.34
CA MET A 1 5.88 -2.35 -22.53
C MET A 1 6.24 -3.82 -22.39
N GLN A 2 7.50 -4.15 -22.14
CA GLN A 2 7.92 -5.53 -21.86
C GLN A 2 7.59 -5.85 -20.39
N THR A 3 6.97 -7.02 -20.13
CA THR A 3 6.57 -7.42 -18.78
C THR A 3 7.06 -8.81 -18.44
N LEU A 4 7.38 -9.02 -17.18
CA LEU A 4 7.69 -10.31 -16.58
C LEU A 4 6.49 -10.75 -15.73
N ARG A 5 6.30 -12.05 -15.63
CA ARG A 5 5.25 -12.66 -14.80
C ARG A 5 5.87 -13.76 -13.94
N THR A 6 5.72 -13.63 -12.65
CA THR A 6 6.19 -14.64 -11.70
C THR A 6 5.42 -15.94 -11.89
N PRO A 7 6.08 -17.10 -11.99
CA PRO A 7 5.43 -18.39 -12.08
C PRO A 7 4.53 -18.68 -10.86
N ASP A 8 3.37 -19.30 -11.10
CA ASP A 8 2.36 -19.54 -10.06
C ASP A 8 2.84 -20.51 -8.96
N ASP A 9 3.75 -21.43 -9.26
CA ASP A 9 4.35 -22.36 -8.30
C ASP A 9 5.15 -21.68 -7.20
N ARG A 10 5.62 -20.45 -7.45
CA ARG A 10 6.30 -19.61 -6.43
C ARG A 10 5.38 -19.21 -5.28
N PHE A 11 4.08 -19.26 -5.49
CA PHE A 11 3.08 -18.86 -4.49
C PHE A 11 2.36 -20.08 -3.86
N ALA A 12 2.86 -21.28 -4.09
CA ALA A 12 2.32 -22.49 -3.48
C ALA A 12 2.74 -22.58 -2.01
N ASP A 13 1.82 -23.03 -1.16
CA ASP A 13 2.05 -23.38 0.24
C ASP A 13 2.71 -22.27 1.10
N LEU A 14 2.43 -21.01 0.80
CA LEU A 14 2.92 -19.89 1.59
C LEU A 14 2.23 -19.84 2.97
N PRO A 15 2.99 -19.62 4.06
CA PRO A 15 2.44 -19.61 5.41
C PRO A 15 1.27 -18.63 5.59
N GLY A 16 0.12 -19.13 6.00
CA GLY A 16 -1.05 -18.29 6.29
C GLY A 16 -1.71 -17.63 5.08
N TYR A 17 -1.39 -18.04 3.83
CA TYR A 17 -1.85 -17.39 2.61
C TYR A 17 -2.58 -18.36 1.67
N ALA A 18 -3.69 -18.92 2.13
CA ALA A 18 -4.53 -19.83 1.37
C ALA A 18 -5.72 -19.12 0.69
N PHE A 19 -5.48 -17.98 0.08
CA PHE A 19 -6.50 -17.19 -0.61
C PHE A 19 -6.52 -17.48 -2.10
N ALA A 20 -7.72 -17.48 -2.71
CA ALA A 20 -7.86 -17.65 -4.14
C ALA A 20 -7.39 -16.40 -4.90
N PRO A 21 -6.54 -16.52 -5.93
CA PRO A 21 -6.11 -15.38 -6.71
C PRO A 21 -7.21 -14.92 -7.67
N HIS A 22 -7.38 -13.60 -7.77
CA HIS A 22 -8.18 -12.95 -8.81
C HIS A 22 -7.30 -12.05 -9.66
N TYR A 23 -7.71 -11.83 -10.91
CA TYR A 23 -6.95 -11.02 -11.86
C TYR A 23 -7.87 -10.12 -12.67
N ALA A 24 -7.36 -8.92 -12.98
CA ALA A 24 -7.97 -8.03 -13.96
C ALA A 24 -6.89 -7.46 -14.88
N ASP A 25 -7.25 -7.26 -16.15
CA ASP A 25 -6.37 -6.60 -17.11
C ASP A 25 -6.66 -5.10 -17.12
N ILE A 26 -5.59 -4.31 -17.01
CA ILE A 26 -5.58 -2.85 -17.12
C ILE A 26 -4.70 -2.40 -18.27
N ALA A 27 -4.85 -1.15 -18.74
CA ALA A 27 -3.99 -0.58 -19.77
C ALA A 27 -2.55 -0.37 -19.25
N ASP A 28 -1.54 -0.71 -20.06
CA ASP A 28 -0.14 -0.46 -19.73
C ASP A 28 0.35 0.97 -20.05
N SER A 29 -0.55 1.83 -20.55
CA SER A 29 -0.30 3.19 -21.03
C SER A 29 0.54 3.27 -22.32
N GLU A 30 0.84 2.15 -22.98
CA GLU A 30 1.62 2.05 -24.23
C GLU A 30 0.90 1.24 -25.32
N GLY A 31 -0.39 0.97 -25.13
CA GLY A 31 -1.25 0.24 -26.08
C GLY A 31 -1.30 -1.27 -25.84
N GLY A 32 -0.70 -1.76 -24.77
CA GLY A 32 -0.80 -3.13 -24.26
C GLY A 32 -1.60 -3.21 -22.97
N THR A 33 -1.48 -4.34 -22.28
CA THR A 33 -2.18 -4.62 -21.01
C THR A 33 -1.22 -5.17 -19.96
N LEU A 34 -1.53 -4.89 -18.68
CA LEU A 34 -0.93 -5.49 -17.50
C LEU A 34 -1.99 -6.32 -16.77
N ARG A 35 -1.65 -7.54 -16.41
CA ARG A 35 -2.48 -8.37 -15.54
C ARG A 35 -2.20 -8.00 -14.09
N VAL A 36 -3.19 -7.50 -13.38
CA VAL A 36 -3.09 -7.13 -11.96
C VAL A 36 -3.82 -8.15 -11.11
N HIS A 37 -3.12 -8.66 -10.11
CA HIS A 37 -3.67 -9.57 -9.10
C HIS A 37 -4.37 -8.79 -7.99
N TYR A 38 -5.42 -9.39 -7.45
CA TYR A 38 -6.05 -8.93 -6.21
C TYR A 38 -6.68 -10.10 -5.47
N LEU A 39 -6.73 -10.00 -4.15
CA LEU A 39 -7.57 -10.85 -3.31
C LEU A 39 -8.96 -10.25 -3.20
N ARG A 40 -9.97 -11.11 -3.11
CA ARG A 40 -11.35 -10.72 -2.82
C ARG A 40 -11.99 -11.75 -1.90
N GLU A 41 -12.12 -11.41 -0.62
CA GLU A 41 -12.56 -12.31 0.42
C GLU A 41 -13.78 -11.74 1.17
N GLY A 42 -14.63 -12.60 1.71
CA GLY A 42 -15.84 -12.21 2.43
C GLY A 42 -17.10 -12.15 1.56
N ASP A 43 -18.21 -11.66 2.13
CA ASP A 43 -19.49 -11.55 1.41
C ASP A 43 -19.42 -10.42 0.37
N PRO A 44 -19.73 -10.68 -0.93
CA PRO A 44 -19.73 -9.66 -1.96
C PRO A 44 -20.68 -8.47 -1.72
N SER A 45 -21.67 -8.62 -0.86
CA SER A 45 -22.62 -7.55 -0.50
C SER A 45 -22.21 -6.74 0.74
N ALA A 46 -21.14 -7.16 1.43
CA ALA A 46 -20.66 -6.50 2.63
C ALA A 46 -19.89 -5.20 2.31
N PRO A 47 -19.77 -4.28 3.29
CA PRO A 47 -18.94 -3.09 3.13
C PRO A 47 -17.49 -3.45 2.76
N VAL A 48 -16.95 -2.79 1.74
CA VAL A 48 -15.63 -3.09 1.19
C VAL A 48 -14.53 -2.42 2.02
N VAL A 49 -13.54 -3.21 2.42
CA VAL A 49 -12.24 -2.75 2.95
C VAL A 49 -11.18 -3.00 1.88
N LEU A 50 -10.60 -1.93 1.37
CA LEU A 50 -9.49 -1.96 0.42
C LEU A 50 -8.17 -1.88 1.18
N LEU A 51 -7.32 -2.90 1.05
CA LEU A 51 -6.02 -2.99 1.71
C LEU A 51 -4.92 -2.71 0.68
N MET A 52 -4.25 -1.56 0.77
CA MET A 52 -3.19 -1.17 -0.16
C MET A 52 -1.81 -1.26 0.51
N HIS A 53 -1.01 -2.20 0.02
CA HIS A 53 0.35 -2.45 0.50
C HIS A 53 1.36 -1.45 -0.07
N GLY A 54 2.55 -1.43 0.53
CA GLY A 54 3.69 -0.64 0.08
C GLY A 54 4.87 -1.45 -0.43
N GLU A 55 6.01 -0.80 -0.61
CA GLU A 55 7.24 -1.34 -1.13
C GLU A 55 8.11 -1.87 0.03
N PRO A 56 8.77 -3.04 -0.12
CA PRO A 56 8.71 -4.00 -1.20
C PRO A 56 7.77 -5.19 -0.94
N SER A 57 6.70 -4.94 -0.18
CA SER A 57 5.74 -5.97 0.20
C SER A 57 4.71 -6.27 -0.92
N TRP A 58 3.70 -7.06 -0.60
CA TRP A 58 2.60 -7.41 -1.48
C TRP A 58 1.38 -7.84 -0.62
N SER A 59 0.27 -8.26 -1.19
CA SER A 59 -0.95 -8.60 -0.43
C SER A 59 -0.75 -9.63 0.69
N TYR A 60 0.35 -10.39 0.66
CA TYR A 60 0.77 -11.28 1.74
C TYR A 60 0.88 -10.58 3.11
N LEU A 61 1.24 -9.30 3.10
CA LEU A 61 1.33 -8.46 4.30
C LEU A 61 0.02 -8.44 5.10
N TYR A 62 -1.10 -8.59 4.42
CA TYR A 62 -2.43 -8.52 5.04
C TYR A 62 -3.02 -9.88 5.46
N ARG A 63 -2.28 -10.99 5.30
CA ARG A 63 -2.79 -12.35 5.53
C ARG A 63 -3.40 -12.58 6.92
N THR A 64 -2.88 -11.91 7.96
CA THR A 64 -3.40 -11.99 9.33
C THR A 64 -4.60 -11.08 9.57
N MET A 65 -4.70 -9.99 8.83
CA MET A 65 -5.82 -9.04 8.92
C MET A 65 -7.09 -9.56 8.23
N ILE A 66 -6.94 -10.21 7.07
CA ILE A 66 -8.06 -10.67 6.23
C ILE A 66 -9.07 -11.52 7.02
N PRO A 67 -8.66 -12.56 7.78
CA PRO A 67 -9.62 -13.38 8.54
C PRO A 67 -10.38 -12.61 9.61
N VAL A 68 -9.75 -11.61 10.25
CA VAL A 68 -10.38 -10.76 11.27
C VAL A 68 -11.44 -9.88 10.62
N LEU A 69 -11.11 -9.24 9.50
CA LEU A 69 -12.02 -8.35 8.77
C LEU A 69 -13.22 -9.12 8.21
N THR A 70 -12.98 -10.26 7.56
CA THR A 70 -14.06 -11.09 6.99
C THR A 70 -14.92 -11.73 8.09
N GLY A 71 -14.30 -12.14 9.20
CA GLY A 71 -15.00 -12.64 10.39
C GLY A 71 -15.92 -11.60 11.04
N ALA A 72 -15.63 -10.31 10.85
CA ALA A 72 -16.47 -9.19 11.29
C ALA A 72 -17.56 -8.81 10.26
N GLY A 73 -17.71 -9.57 9.18
CA GLY A 73 -18.73 -9.31 8.17
C GLY A 73 -18.35 -8.23 7.14
N LEU A 74 -17.07 -7.98 6.94
CA LEU A 74 -16.57 -7.05 5.92
C LEU A 74 -16.08 -7.82 4.68
N GLN A 75 -16.17 -7.21 3.51
CA GLN A 75 -15.52 -7.69 2.31
C GLN A 75 -14.12 -7.08 2.21
N VAL A 76 -13.12 -7.88 1.91
CA VAL A 76 -11.74 -7.42 1.69
C VAL A 76 -11.40 -7.45 0.21
N VAL A 77 -10.80 -6.38 -0.29
CA VAL A 77 -10.10 -6.32 -1.57
C VAL A 77 -8.66 -5.90 -1.30
N ALA A 78 -7.69 -6.73 -1.72
CA ALA A 78 -6.27 -6.44 -1.51
C ALA A 78 -5.50 -6.66 -2.84
N PRO A 79 -5.28 -5.60 -3.64
CA PRO A 79 -4.50 -5.70 -4.86
C PRO A 79 -3.01 -5.84 -4.58
N ASP A 80 -2.30 -6.52 -5.47
CA ASP A 80 -0.86 -6.37 -5.60
C ASP A 80 -0.57 -5.21 -6.58
N LEU A 81 0.22 -4.24 -6.16
CA LEU A 81 0.65 -3.16 -7.03
C LEU A 81 1.41 -3.73 -8.25
N VAL A 82 1.31 -3.07 -9.41
CA VAL A 82 2.11 -3.43 -10.59
C VAL A 82 3.59 -3.43 -10.21
N GLY A 83 4.29 -4.51 -10.55
CA GLY A 83 5.69 -4.73 -10.13
C GLY A 83 5.85 -5.59 -8.88
N PHE A 84 4.77 -5.93 -8.17
CA PHE A 84 4.80 -6.66 -6.91
C PHE A 84 3.86 -7.87 -6.92
N GLY A 85 4.02 -8.74 -5.93
CA GLY A 85 3.17 -9.91 -5.74
C GLY A 85 2.97 -10.74 -7.00
N ARG A 86 1.73 -11.08 -7.30
CA ARG A 86 1.34 -11.84 -8.50
C ARG A 86 0.99 -10.96 -9.69
N SER A 87 1.04 -9.63 -9.56
CA SER A 87 0.86 -8.69 -10.65
C SER A 87 2.02 -8.73 -11.64
N ASP A 88 1.73 -8.37 -12.88
CA ASP A 88 2.77 -8.22 -13.91
C ASP A 88 3.81 -7.18 -13.50
N LYS A 89 5.04 -7.40 -13.96
CA LYS A 89 6.22 -6.58 -13.62
C LYS A 89 6.82 -6.02 -14.89
N PRO A 90 6.61 -4.73 -15.20
CA PRO A 90 7.38 -4.04 -16.23
C PRO A 90 8.87 -4.29 -16.05
N ALA A 91 9.58 -4.64 -17.14
CA ALA A 91 10.97 -5.04 -17.06
C ALA A 91 11.90 -3.86 -16.82
N GLU A 92 11.56 -2.69 -17.36
CA GLU A 92 12.40 -1.50 -17.29
C GLU A 92 12.01 -0.63 -16.09
N ARG A 93 13.01 -0.12 -15.36
CA ARG A 93 12.78 0.78 -14.22
C ARG A 93 12.04 2.06 -14.64
N THR A 94 12.29 2.55 -15.84
CA THR A 94 11.67 3.76 -16.40
C THR A 94 10.18 3.60 -16.71
N ASP A 95 9.67 2.37 -16.73
CA ASP A 95 8.25 2.09 -16.88
C ASP A 95 7.46 2.46 -15.63
N TYR A 96 8.11 2.49 -14.48
CA TYR A 96 7.51 2.84 -13.20
C TYR A 96 7.60 4.34 -12.95
N THR A 97 6.45 4.99 -12.86
CA THR A 97 6.33 6.39 -12.45
C THR A 97 5.22 6.53 -11.41
N PHE A 98 5.27 7.56 -10.58
CA PHE A 98 4.19 7.81 -9.61
C PHE A 98 2.83 7.95 -10.32
N ALA A 99 2.79 8.71 -11.41
CA ALA A 99 1.57 8.93 -12.18
C ALA A 99 0.99 7.63 -12.76
N ARG A 100 1.83 6.73 -13.31
CA ARG A 100 1.38 5.42 -13.80
C ARG A 100 0.80 4.56 -12.69
N HIS A 101 1.43 4.53 -11.52
CA HIS A 101 0.91 3.76 -10.39
C HIS A 101 -0.45 4.25 -9.92
N VAL A 102 -0.66 5.56 -9.86
CA VAL A 102 -1.97 6.13 -9.54
C VAL A 102 -3.00 5.73 -10.60
N GLU A 103 -2.67 5.88 -11.88
CA GLU A 103 -3.59 5.55 -12.97
C GLU A 103 -3.90 4.04 -13.05
N TRP A 104 -2.89 3.17 -12.90
CA TRP A 104 -3.10 1.71 -12.87
C TRP A 104 -4.03 1.28 -11.74
N MET A 105 -3.86 1.84 -10.54
CA MET A 105 -4.75 1.55 -9.42
C MET A 105 -6.12 2.20 -9.62
N ARG A 106 -6.21 3.43 -10.15
CA ARG A 106 -7.48 4.05 -10.50
C ARG A 106 -8.29 3.17 -11.47
N GLU A 107 -7.65 2.71 -12.56
CA GLU A 107 -8.30 1.85 -13.54
C GLU A 107 -8.74 0.52 -12.91
N LEU A 108 -7.85 -0.15 -12.16
CA LEU A 108 -8.21 -1.39 -11.47
C LEU A 108 -9.41 -1.19 -10.56
N LEU A 109 -9.32 -0.23 -9.64
CA LEU A 109 -10.29 -0.10 -8.55
C LEU A 109 -11.64 0.44 -9.02
N PHE A 110 -11.64 1.40 -9.94
CA PHE A 110 -12.85 2.14 -10.31
C PHE A 110 -13.44 1.71 -11.65
N ASP A 111 -12.61 1.33 -12.63
CA ASP A 111 -13.12 0.95 -13.95
C ASP A 111 -13.30 -0.58 -14.10
N ARG A 112 -12.42 -1.39 -13.48
CA ARG A 112 -12.49 -2.86 -13.58
C ARG A 112 -13.29 -3.49 -12.45
N LEU A 113 -13.10 -3.04 -11.21
CA LEU A 113 -13.78 -3.60 -10.04
C LEU A 113 -14.99 -2.78 -9.63
N ASP A 114 -15.19 -1.58 -10.19
CA ASP A 114 -16.26 -0.60 -9.91
C ASP A 114 -16.52 -0.40 -8.40
N LEU A 115 -15.44 -0.26 -7.64
CA LEU A 115 -15.53 -0.08 -6.20
C LEU A 115 -16.09 1.30 -5.85
N THR A 116 -17.06 1.32 -4.97
CA THR A 116 -17.70 2.51 -4.39
C THR A 116 -17.81 2.35 -2.89
N ASP A 117 -17.98 3.45 -2.16
CA ASP A 117 -18.09 3.46 -0.70
C ASP A 117 -16.96 2.70 0.01
N VAL A 118 -15.74 2.86 -0.53
CA VAL A 118 -14.55 2.10 -0.11
C VAL A 118 -14.08 2.57 1.27
N ASN A 119 -13.83 1.63 2.17
CA ASN A 119 -13.07 1.86 3.38
C ASN A 119 -11.60 1.54 3.08
N LEU A 120 -10.79 2.58 2.83
CA LEU A 120 -9.38 2.41 2.50
C LEU A 120 -8.54 2.18 3.76
N VAL A 121 -7.71 1.14 3.74
CA VAL A 121 -6.60 0.94 4.69
C VAL A 121 -5.32 0.94 3.89
N CYS A 122 -4.41 1.85 4.17
CA CYS A 122 -3.21 2.04 3.37
C CYS A 122 -1.96 2.27 4.22
N GLN A 123 -0.85 1.74 3.76
CA GLN A 123 0.46 1.83 4.40
C GLN A 123 1.52 2.10 3.33
N ASP A 124 2.57 2.86 3.67
CA ASP A 124 3.71 3.15 2.80
C ASP A 124 3.26 3.62 1.40
N TRP A 125 3.75 3.03 0.30
CA TRP A 125 3.33 3.35 -1.07
C TRP A 125 1.84 3.12 -1.34
N GLY A 126 1.23 2.17 -0.65
CA GLY A 126 -0.23 2.02 -0.69
C GLY A 126 -0.96 3.27 -0.22
N GLY A 127 -0.35 4.01 0.71
CA GLY A 127 -0.84 5.32 1.13
C GLY A 127 -0.49 6.44 0.16
N LEU A 128 0.74 6.48 -0.39
CA LEU A 128 1.10 7.49 -1.38
C LEU A 128 0.14 7.48 -2.58
N ILE A 129 -0.18 6.28 -3.07
CA ILE A 129 -1.15 6.09 -4.17
C ILE A 129 -2.59 6.29 -3.66
N GLY A 130 -2.95 5.65 -2.55
CA GLY A 130 -4.31 5.68 -2.01
C GLY A 130 -4.78 7.08 -1.59
N LEU A 131 -3.96 7.84 -0.88
CA LEU A 131 -4.28 9.22 -0.48
C LEU A 131 -4.38 10.15 -1.69
N ARG A 132 -3.56 9.91 -2.72
CA ARG A 132 -3.68 10.60 -4.00
C ARG A 132 -5.04 10.32 -4.64
N LEU A 133 -5.49 9.04 -4.68
CA LEU A 133 -6.80 8.65 -5.19
C LEU A 133 -7.95 9.24 -4.36
N VAL A 134 -7.81 9.31 -3.02
CA VAL A 134 -8.81 9.97 -2.16
C VAL A 134 -8.94 11.44 -2.51
N GLY A 135 -7.81 12.14 -2.71
CA GLY A 135 -7.82 13.55 -3.08
C GLY A 135 -8.45 13.82 -4.46
N GLU A 136 -8.24 12.93 -5.42
CA GLU A 136 -8.75 13.08 -6.80
C GLU A 136 -10.19 12.55 -6.96
N HIS A 137 -10.57 11.52 -6.19
CA HIS A 137 -11.86 10.83 -6.31
C HIS A 137 -12.56 10.66 -4.96
N PRO A 138 -12.75 11.73 -4.16
CA PRO A 138 -13.26 11.62 -2.78
C PRO A 138 -14.62 10.91 -2.69
N GLY A 139 -15.45 11.00 -3.74
CA GLY A 139 -16.75 10.34 -3.82
C GLY A 139 -16.71 8.81 -3.82
N ARG A 140 -15.57 8.19 -4.12
CA ARG A 140 -15.40 6.73 -4.13
C ARG A 140 -15.15 6.13 -2.75
N PHE A 141 -14.77 6.95 -1.77
CA PHE A 141 -14.33 6.46 -0.45
C PHE A 141 -15.36 6.80 0.63
N ALA A 142 -15.68 5.85 1.48
CA ALA A 142 -16.50 6.05 2.66
C ALA A 142 -15.67 6.47 3.87
N ARG A 143 -14.51 5.85 4.05
CA ARG A 143 -13.58 6.08 5.17
C ARG A 143 -12.14 5.85 4.75
N VAL A 144 -11.18 6.39 5.51
CA VAL A 144 -9.75 6.13 5.34
C VAL A 144 -9.11 5.77 6.69
N VAL A 145 -8.31 4.73 6.71
CA VAL A 145 -7.36 4.42 7.79
C VAL A 145 -5.95 4.50 7.21
N ALA A 146 -5.24 5.55 7.58
CA ALA A 146 -3.84 5.75 7.19
C ALA A 146 -2.92 5.18 8.28
N ALA A 147 -2.01 4.30 7.91
CA ALA A 147 -1.05 3.65 8.78
C ALA A 147 0.36 3.78 8.18
N ASN A 148 1.31 4.34 8.91
CA ASN A 148 2.71 4.51 8.50
C ASN A 148 2.86 4.98 7.04
N THR A 149 2.25 6.11 6.70
CA THR A 149 2.23 6.65 5.35
C THR A 149 2.05 8.17 5.33
N PHE A 150 2.17 8.77 4.16
CA PHE A 150 1.96 10.19 3.91
C PHE A 150 1.71 10.45 2.42
N LEU A 151 1.37 11.67 2.05
CA LEU A 151 1.34 12.12 0.64
C LEU A 151 2.39 13.20 0.46
N PRO A 152 3.62 12.86 0.01
CA PRO A 152 4.69 13.82 -0.15
C PRO A 152 4.46 14.72 -1.38
N THR A 153 4.82 16.00 -1.25
CA THR A 153 4.83 16.95 -2.36
C THR A 153 6.24 17.27 -2.87
N GLY A 154 7.26 16.99 -2.06
CA GLY A 154 8.64 17.40 -2.33
C GLY A 154 9.01 18.74 -1.69
N ASP A 155 8.05 19.46 -1.07
CA ASP A 155 8.32 20.73 -0.38
C ASP A 155 8.98 20.56 0.98
N THR A 156 8.99 19.34 1.52
CA THR A 156 9.57 19.03 2.82
C THR A 156 10.58 17.89 2.71
N ASN A 157 11.61 17.96 3.53
CA ASN A 157 12.62 16.90 3.61
C ASN A 157 11.99 15.63 4.24
N PRO A 158 12.04 14.47 3.56
CA PRO A 158 11.50 13.22 4.09
C PRO A 158 12.30 12.62 5.26
N GLY A 159 13.47 13.16 5.57
CA GLY A 159 14.31 12.77 6.70
C GLY A 159 15.46 11.82 6.35
N ASP A 160 16.44 11.76 7.28
CA ASP A 160 17.67 10.99 7.06
C ASP A 160 17.42 9.48 6.95
N ALA A 161 16.44 8.95 7.68
CA ALA A 161 16.09 7.54 7.62
C ALA A 161 15.59 7.13 6.22
N PHE A 162 14.75 7.97 5.59
CA PHE A 162 14.31 7.75 4.22
C PHE A 162 15.47 7.81 3.23
N PHE A 163 16.36 8.82 3.32
CA PHE A 163 17.50 8.92 2.40
C PHE A 163 18.51 7.77 2.58
N ALA A 164 18.70 7.30 3.81
CA ALA A 164 19.52 6.11 4.06
C ALA A 164 18.90 4.85 3.39
N TRP A 165 17.59 4.68 3.50
CA TRP A 165 16.84 3.64 2.81
C TRP A 165 16.96 3.78 1.28
N GLN A 166 16.67 4.96 0.72
CA GLN A 166 16.77 5.22 -0.72
C GLN A 166 18.17 4.88 -1.25
N LYS A 167 19.22 5.34 -0.55
CA LYS A 167 20.59 5.03 -0.92
C LYS A 167 20.87 3.52 -0.90
N PHE A 168 20.51 2.83 0.17
CA PHE A 168 20.66 1.38 0.29
C PHE A 168 19.96 0.65 -0.87
N SER A 169 18.73 1.01 -1.19
CA SER A 169 17.94 0.40 -2.25
C SER A 169 18.61 0.50 -3.64
N GLN A 170 19.44 1.50 -3.86
CA GLN A 170 20.16 1.72 -5.12
C GLN A 170 21.54 1.06 -5.16
N GLU A 171 22.22 0.98 -4.03
CA GLU A 171 23.62 0.52 -3.95
C GLU A 171 23.75 -0.99 -3.68
N VAL A 172 22.73 -1.62 -3.08
CA VAL A 172 22.78 -3.06 -2.80
C VAL A 172 22.81 -3.89 -4.09
N GLU A 173 23.78 -4.81 -4.21
CA GLU A 173 23.93 -5.64 -5.40
C GLU A 173 22.72 -6.57 -5.61
N VAL A 174 22.33 -7.30 -4.57
CA VAL A 174 21.14 -8.14 -4.55
C VAL A 174 20.12 -7.49 -3.63
N PHE A 175 18.93 -7.16 -4.15
CA PHE A 175 17.88 -6.52 -3.37
C PHE A 175 17.14 -7.57 -2.53
N PRO A 176 17.38 -7.64 -1.21
CA PRO A 176 16.92 -8.75 -0.37
C PRO A 176 15.52 -8.44 0.19
N THR A 177 14.46 -8.65 -0.61
CA THR A 177 13.08 -8.21 -0.31
C THR A 177 12.58 -8.71 1.05
N GLY A 178 12.70 -10.01 1.33
CA GLY A 178 12.28 -10.58 2.60
C GLY A 178 13.04 -10.00 3.79
N VAL A 179 14.36 -9.83 3.66
CA VAL A 179 15.21 -9.23 4.71
C VAL A 179 14.84 -7.76 4.95
N ILE A 180 14.48 -7.02 3.90
CA ILE A 180 14.05 -5.61 4.02
C ILE A 180 12.74 -5.54 4.83
N VAL A 181 11.76 -6.38 4.49
CA VAL A 181 10.50 -6.43 5.25
C VAL A 181 10.75 -6.85 6.70
N SER A 182 11.52 -7.91 6.91
CA SER A 182 11.90 -8.40 8.24
C SER A 182 12.63 -7.33 9.06
N GLY A 183 13.56 -6.60 8.42
CA GLY A 183 14.30 -5.50 9.04
C GLY A 183 13.47 -4.25 9.36
N GLY A 184 12.34 -4.07 8.68
CA GLY A 184 11.37 -3.00 8.95
C GLY A 184 10.32 -3.36 10.00
N CYS A 185 10.27 -4.62 10.48
CA CYS A 185 9.43 -5.06 11.57
C CYS A 185 10.06 -4.76 12.94
N ALA A 186 9.23 -4.56 13.96
CA ALA A 186 9.67 -4.40 15.35
C ALA A 186 9.86 -5.77 16.03
N LYS A 187 9.23 -6.82 15.52
CA LYS A 187 9.29 -8.19 16.03
C LYS A 187 10.07 -9.10 15.08
N PRO A 188 10.71 -10.17 15.58
CA PRO A 188 11.35 -11.15 14.71
C PRO A 188 10.33 -11.80 13.77
N VAL A 189 10.68 -11.85 12.47
CA VAL A 189 9.90 -12.53 11.44
C VAL A 189 10.44 -13.94 11.26
N ALA A 190 9.55 -14.95 11.17
CA ALA A 190 9.95 -16.33 10.96
C ALA A 190 10.59 -16.50 9.56
N PRO A 191 11.63 -17.35 9.39
CA PRO A 191 12.34 -17.50 8.12
C PRO A 191 11.44 -17.88 6.93
N GLU A 192 10.42 -18.70 7.16
CA GLU A 192 9.46 -19.08 6.13
C GLU A 192 8.52 -17.93 5.71
N VAL A 193 8.25 -16.99 6.61
CA VAL A 193 7.49 -15.77 6.33
C VAL A 193 8.37 -14.76 5.59
N GLU A 194 9.63 -14.60 6.01
CA GLU A 194 10.61 -13.79 5.29
C GLU A 194 10.78 -14.27 3.84
N ALA A 195 10.92 -15.59 3.64
CA ALA A 195 11.01 -16.19 2.30
C ALA A 195 9.74 -15.97 1.45
N ALA A 196 8.56 -15.86 2.07
CA ALA A 196 7.33 -15.58 1.34
C ALA A 196 7.30 -14.16 0.73
N TYR A 197 8.02 -13.20 1.30
CA TYR A 197 8.19 -11.88 0.68
C TYR A 197 9.12 -11.91 -0.52
N ASP A 198 10.00 -12.91 -0.65
CA ASP A 198 10.84 -13.13 -1.84
C ASP A 198 10.13 -13.95 -2.94
N ALA A 199 8.99 -14.58 -2.63
CA ALA A 199 8.25 -15.40 -3.59
C ALA A 199 7.95 -14.69 -4.94
N PRO A 200 7.54 -13.39 -4.96
CA PRO A 200 7.26 -12.66 -6.20
C PRO A 200 8.47 -12.44 -7.12
N PHE A 201 9.68 -12.62 -6.62
CA PHE A 201 10.91 -12.18 -7.26
C PHE A 201 11.90 -13.34 -7.47
N PRO A 202 11.75 -14.14 -8.56
CA PRO A 202 12.66 -15.26 -8.86
C PRO A 202 14.13 -14.86 -8.94
N ASP A 203 14.40 -13.66 -9.47
CA ASP A 203 15.73 -13.07 -9.60
C ASP A 203 15.66 -11.53 -9.67
N GLU A 204 16.81 -10.85 -9.84
CA GLU A 204 16.88 -9.38 -9.84
C GLU A 204 16.11 -8.71 -10.98
N SER A 205 15.88 -9.38 -12.12
CA SER A 205 15.13 -8.82 -13.25
C SER A 205 13.66 -8.53 -12.89
N TYR A 206 13.12 -9.22 -11.91
CA TYR A 206 11.76 -9.02 -11.39
C TYR A 206 11.64 -7.86 -10.39
N LYS A 207 12.77 -7.26 -9.96
CA LYS A 207 12.81 -6.22 -8.90
C LYS A 207 12.93 -4.80 -9.42
N SER A 208 12.70 -4.57 -10.73
CA SER A 208 12.75 -3.22 -11.32
C SER A 208 11.85 -2.23 -10.61
N GLY A 209 10.62 -2.64 -10.26
CA GLY A 209 9.67 -1.82 -9.49
C GLY A 209 10.18 -1.53 -8.08
N ALA A 210 10.58 -2.55 -7.33
CA ALA A 210 11.08 -2.40 -5.96
C ALA A 210 12.28 -1.42 -5.88
N ARG A 211 13.20 -1.53 -6.84
CA ARG A 211 14.35 -0.59 -6.92
C ARG A 211 13.96 0.82 -7.37
N GLN A 212 12.88 0.96 -8.13
CA GLN A 212 12.44 2.26 -8.63
C GLN A 212 11.63 3.05 -7.62
N PHE A 213 10.78 2.41 -6.83
CA PHE A 213 9.85 3.05 -5.91
C PHE A 213 10.50 4.07 -4.96
N PRO A 214 11.64 3.79 -4.28
CA PRO A 214 12.29 4.78 -3.43
C PRO A 214 12.70 6.05 -4.15
N LEU A 215 12.99 5.98 -5.47
CA LEU A 215 13.33 7.16 -6.27
C LEU A 215 12.11 7.96 -6.74
N LEU A 216 10.91 7.39 -6.67
CA LEU A 216 9.66 8.05 -7.07
C LEU A 216 8.99 8.82 -5.93
N VAL A 217 9.52 8.74 -4.70
CA VAL A 217 9.01 9.52 -3.57
C VAL A 217 9.43 10.98 -3.74
N PRO A 218 8.48 11.92 -3.92
CA PRO A 218 8.82 13.33 -4.08
C PRO A 218 9.61 13.86 -2.88
N SER A 219 10.82 14.31 -3.14
CA SER A 219 11.76 14.82 -2.14
C SER A 219 12.31 16.22 -2.48
N GLN A 220 11.96 16.74 -3.67
CA GLN A 220 12.32 18.05 -4.17
C GLN A 220 11.13 18.70 -4.89
N PRO A 221 11.01 20.05 -4.93
CA PRO A 221 9.89 20.73 -5.57
C PRO A 221 9.81 20.57 -7.10
N ASP A 222 10.88 20.12 -7.73
CA ASP A 222 10.94 19.83 -9.17
C ASP A 222 10.66 18.37 -9.52
N ASP A 223 10.23 17.57 -8.54
CA ASP A 223 9.82 16.19 -8.76
C ASP A 223 8.61 16.11 -9.71
N PRO A 224 8.60 15.17 -10.67
CA PRO A 224 7.50 15.02 -11.63
C PRO A 224 6.11 14.81 -10.99
N ALA A 225 6.02 14.32 -9.77
CA ALA A 225 4.76 14.13 -9.06
C ALA A 225 4.33 15.34 -8.21
N HIS A 226 5.20 16.37 -8.05
CA HIS A 226 4.97 17.52 -7.18
C HIS A 226 3.61 18.20 -7.44
N ASP A 227 3.40 18.79 -8.62
CA ASP A 227 2.19 19.57 -8.92
C ASP A 227 0.91 18.77 -8.75
N ALA A 228 0.96 17.51 -9.15
CA ALA A 228 -0.18 16.63 -9.07
C ALA A 228 -0.49 16.23 -7.62
N ASN A 229 0.52 16.01 -6.76
CA ASN A 229 0.33 15.74 -5.34
C ASN A 229 -0.15 17.00 -4.59
N VAL A 230 0.36 18.18 -4.95
CA VAL A 230 -0.14 19.48 -4.43
C VAL A 230 -1.62 19.66 -4.78
N ALA A 231 -2.00 19.40 -6.03
CA ALA A 231 -3.42 19.46 -6.46
C ALA A 231 -4.30 18.46 -5.69
N ALA A 232 -3.83 17.21 -5.51
CA ALA A 232 -4.56 16.20 -4.75
C ALA A 232 -4.74 16.57 -3.28
N TRP A 233 -3.77 17.28 -2.66
CA TRP A 233 -3.91 17.79 -1.32
C TRP A 233 -5.09 18.75 -1.13
N VAL A 234 -5.53 19.45 -2.17
CA VAL A 234 -6.73 20.31 -2.09
C VAL A 234 -7.97 19.45 -1.81
N GLY A 235 -8.15 18.37 -2.58
CA GLY A 235 -9.27 17.44 -2.37
C GLY A 235 -9.14 16.64 -1.09
N LEU A 236 -7.92 16.18 -0.77
CA LEU A 236 -7.64 15.41 0.45
C LEU A 236 -7.90 16.25 1.72
N ALA A 237 -7.49 17.52 1.74
CA ALA A 237 -7.76 18.40 2.87
C ALA A 237 -9.27 18.67 3.05
N ALA A 238 -10.02 18.73 1.95
CA ALA A 238 -11.47 18.90 1.95
C ALA A 238 -12.24 17.60 2.19
N PHE A 239 -11.59 16.44 2.24
CA PHE A 239 -12.25 15.15 2.50
C PHE A 239 -12.85 15.17 3.91
N ASP A 240 -14.15 15.20 4.00
CA ASP A 240 -14.94 15.38 5.24
C ASP A 240 -15.49 14.07 5.82
N ARG A 241 -15.33 12.94 5.12
CA ARG A 241 -15.68 11.61 5.62
C ARG A 241 -14.64 11.11 6.63
N PRO A 242 -14.99 10.16 7.53
CA PRO A 242 -14.11 9.75 8.61
C PRO A 242 -12.71 9.33 8.13
N PHE A 243 -11.67 9.94 8.72
CA PHE A 243 -10.27 9.69 8.41
C PHE A 243 -9.48 9.40 9.68
N LEU A 244 -9.03 8.16 9.86
CA LEU A 244 -8.30 7.68 11.02
C LEU A 244 -6.79 7.58 10.72
N CYS A 245 -5.95 8.02 11.64
CA CYS A 245 -4.53 7.68 11.67
C CYS A 245 -4.30 6.58 12.72
N ALA A 246 -3.72 5.44 12.29
CA ALA A 246 -3.36 4.29 13.13
C ALA A 246 -1.88 3.93 12.87
N PHE A 247 -0.99 4.81 13.31
CA PHE A 247 0.47 4.67 13.10
C PHE A 247 1.10 3.82 14.18
N SER A 248 2.18 3.13 13.85
CA SER A 248 2.97 2.38 14.81
C SER A 248 3.87 3.31 15.65
N ASP A 249 4.38 2.78 16.77
CA ASP A 249 5.27 3.52 17.68
C ASP A 249 6.76 3.41 17.33
N SER A 250 7.14 2.46 16.46
CA SER A 250 8.54 2.11 16.20
C SER A 250 8.98 2.26 14.74
N ASP A 251 8.19 2.93 13.88
CA ASP A 251 8.57 3.22 12.49
C ASP A 251 9.47 4.46 12.40
N PRO A 252 10.75 4.34 11.99
CA PRO A 252 11.62 5.51 11.84
C PRO A 252 11.37 6.31 10.56
N ILE A 253 10.69 5.73 9.55
CA ILE A 253 10.51 6.35 8.22
C ILE A 253 9.37 7.37 8.23
N THR A 254 8.21 6.98 8.78
CA THR A 254 7.01 7.84 8.74
C THR A 254 6.68 8.49 10.07
N LYS A 255 7.58 8.41 11.04
CA LYS A 255 7.39 8.99 12.39
C LYS A 255 7.00 10.47 12.32
N GLY A 256 5.82 10.77 12.85
CA GLY A 256 5.30 12.14 12.94
C GLY A 256 4.56 12.62 11.68
N ALA A 257 4.50 11.83 10.62
CA ALA A 257 3.75 12.16 9.41
C ALA A 257 2.23 12.21 9.66
N ASP A 258 1.74 11.43 10.65
CA ASP A 258 0.35 11.44 11.10
C ASP A 258 -0.13 12.83 11.56
N ARG A 259 0.76 13.66 12.11
CA ARG A 259 0.40 15.03 12.54
C ARG A 259 -0.15 15.85 11.38
N ASN A 260 0.54 15.85 10.24
CA ASN A 260 0.13 16.60 9.07
C ASN A 260 -1.23 16.12 8.52
N LEU A 261 -1.47 14.81 8.52
CA LEU A 261 -2.75 14.23 8.12
C LEU A 261 -3.88 14.66 9.09
N LYS A 262 -3.65 14.53 10.40
CA LYS A 262 -4.59 14.91 11.45
C LYS A 262 -4.95 16.41 11.43
N GLU A 263 -3.97 17.27 11.18
CA GLU A 263 -4.15 18.72 11.20
C GLU A 263 -4.83 19.27 9.96
N ARG A 264 -4.59 18.67 8.79
CA ARG A 264 -5.00 19.24 7.50
C ARG A 264 -6.27 18.64 6.93
N ILE A 265 -6.62 17.39 7.27
CA ILE A 265 -7.77 16.69 6.66
C ILE A 265 -9.01 16.95 7.51
N ALA A 266 -10.08 17.47 6.88
CA ALA A 266 -11.32 17.81 7.58
C ALA A 266 -11.93 16.60 8.31
N GLY A 267 -12.01 15.44 7.64
CA GLY A 267 -12.56 14.20 8.20
C GLY A 267 -11.73 13.56 9.31
N ALA A 268 -10.48 14.02 9.53
CA ALA A 268 -9.64 13.56 10.64
C ALA A 268 -10.01 14.23 11.97
N GLN A 269 -10.74 15.37 11.93
CA GLN A 269 -11.07 16.10 13.15
C GLN A 269 -12.00 15.29 14.05
N GLY A 270 -11.63 15.15 15.35
CA GLY A 270 -12.44 14.44 16.34
C GLY A 270 -12.46 12.92 16.22
N GLN A 271 -11.69 12.33 15.31
CA GLN A 271 -11.61 10.89 15.17
C GLN A 271 -10.75 10.25 16.29
N PRO A 272 -11.00 8.99 16.65
CA PRO A 272 -10.27 8.28 17.71
C PRO A 272 -8.91 7.75 17.20
N HIS A 273 -8.06 8.68 16.75
CA HIS A 273 -6.70 8.32 16.29
C HIS A 273 -5.97 7.50 17.35
N THR A 274 -5.26 6.46 16.89
CA THR A 274 -4.61 5.53 17.79
C THR A 274 -3.17 5.24 17.38
N THR A 275 -2.41 4.70 18.31
CA THR A 275 -1.06 4.19 18.05
C THR A 275 -1.08 2.67 18.14
N ILE A 276 -0.56 1.98 17.15
CA ILE A 276 -0.36 0.53 17.15
C ILE A 276 0.96 0.24 17.85
N VAL A 277 0.86 -0.17 19.11
CA VAL A 277 2.01 -0.40 19.98
C VAL A 277 2.74 -1.68 19.61
N GLY A 278 4.06 -1.60 19.51
CA GLY A 278 4.92 -2.74 19.16
C GLY A 278 4.98 -3.05 17.67
N GLY A 279 4.55 -2.11 16.81
CA GLY A 279 4.69 -2.21 15.37
C GLY A 279 5.88 -1.41 14.85
N GLY A 280 6.62 -1.94 13.89
CA GLY A 280 7.63 -1.26 13.08
C GLY A 280 7.00 -0.61 11.85
N HIS A 281 7.79 -0.46 10.78
CA HIS A 281 7.31 0.08 9.50
C HIS A 281 6.23 -0.82 8.89
N PHE A 282 6.44 -2.15 8.90
CA PHE A 282 5.45 -3.14 8.45
C PHE A 282 4.57 -3.59 9.62
N LEU A 283 3.81 -2.66 10.18
CA LEU A 283 2.99 -2.88 11.37
C LEU A 283 1.93 -3.98 11.18
N GLN A 284 1.54 -4.31 9.96
CA GLN A 284 0.63 -5.40 9.65
C GLN A 284 1.28 -6.77 9.91
N GLU A 285 2.60 -6.89 9.72
CA GLU A 285 3.34 -8.09 10.07
C GLU A 285 3.48 -8.23 11.58
N ASP A 286 3.78 -7.14 12.27
CA ASP A 286 3.98 -7.11 13.72
C ASP A 286 2.68 -7.23 14.52
N CYS A 287 1.63 -6.54 14.10
CA CYS A 287 0.41 -6.28 14.86
C CYS A 287 -0.84 -6.30 13.97
N GLY A 288 -0.89 -7.21 12.97
CA GLY A 288 -1.96 -7.22 11.97
C GLY A 288 -3.35 -7.43 12.56
N GLU A 289 -3.51 -8.33 13.54
CA GLU A 289 -4.81 -8.56 14.19
C GLU A 289 -5.27 -7.34 15.00
N ASP A 290 -4.36 -6.64 15.68
CA ASP A 290 -4.67 -5.42 16.42
C ASP A 290 -5.09 -4.29 15.48
N LEU A 291 -4.36 -4.09 14.38
CA LEU A 291 -4.72 -3.13 13.36
C LEU A 291 -6.08 -3.47 12.71
N ALA A 292 -6.33 -4.76 12.43
CA ALA A 292 -7.61 -5.21 11.89
C ALA A 292 -8.76 -4.92 12.86
N ALA A 293 -8.58 -5.14 14.17
CA ALA A 293 -9.58 -4.82 15.18
C ALA A 293 -9.90 -3.31 15.22
N VAL A 294 -8.87 -2.45 15.09
CA VAL A 294 -9.06 -1.00 14.96
C VAL A 294 -9.87 -0.66 13.71
N VAL A 295 -9.57 -1.27 12.57
CA VAL A 295 -10.32 -1.08 11.32
C VAL A 295 -11.76 -1.52 11.47
N VAL A 296 -12.02 -2.70 12.06
CA VAL A 296 -13.39 -3.20 12.31
C VAL A 296 -14.19 -2.18 13.13
N SER A 297 -13.67 -1.78 14.30
CA SER A 297 -14.34 -0.80 15.16
C SER A 297 -14.63 0.52 14.41
N PHE A 298 -13.63 1.01 13.67
CA PHE A 298 -13.77 2.26 12.91
C PHE A 298 -14.81 2.18 11.79
N VAL A 299 -14.93 1.04 11.11
CA VAL A 299 -15.92 0.85 10.02
C VAL A 299 -17.32 0.61 10.57
N THR A 300 -17.46 -0.13 11.69
CA THR A 300 -18.76 -0.51 12.23
C THR A 300 -19.37 0.54 13.17
N ASP A 301 -18.54 1.27 13.94
CA ASP A 301 -18.98 2.16 15.00
C ASP A 301 -19.04 3.64 14.56
N THR A 302 -18.46 3.96 13.39
CA THR A 302 -18.50 5.32 12.84
C THR A 302 -19.64 5.44 11.84
N PRO A 303 -20.59 6.34 12.03
CA PRO A 303 -21.74 6.51 11.14
C PRO A 303 -21.40 7.02 9.74
#